data_df6d4b2ae8f1cc6bc2d1149418d81cfb
#
_entry.id   df6d4b2ae8f1cc6bc2d1149418d81cfb
#
_cell.length_a   1.000
_cell.length_b   1.000
_cell.length_c   1.000
_cell.angle_alpha   90.00
_cell.angle_beta   90.00
_cell.angle_gamma   90.00
#
_symmetry.space_group_name_H-M   'P 1'
#
loop_
_entity.id
_entity.type
_entity.pdbx_description
1 polymer ?
#
loop_
_entity_poly.entity_id
_entity_poly.type
_entity_poly.pdbx_seq_one_letter_code
_entity_poly.pdbx_strand_id
1 'polypeptide(L)'
;MKQLRYVVPKIKATIFPYFFCIMIISLLNACGVEPGEGGLATIRGKVYGYDINSAGRILDSGYVGDRRVYIAYGNHTWADDDVRTSYTGEYAFRGLQKGTYTLWVFSQCDTCPFDLNYVKKEVQITSDKQELVVPDFIIYD
;
A
#
# COMPACT_ATOMS: atom_id res chain seq x y z
N MET A 1 48.81 -6.90 57.99
CA MET A 1 48.02 -7.31 56.82
C MET A 1 46.53 -7.13 57.12
N LYS A 2 45.89 -6.07 56.59
CA LYS A 2 44.42 -5.80 56.74
C LYS A 2 43.66 -6.55 55.70
N GLN A 3 42.83 -7.50 56.09
CA GLN A 3 41.89 -8.22 55.21
C GLN A 3 40.77 -7.26 54.86
N LEU A 4 40.68 -6.92 53.58
CA LEU A 4 39.55 -6.15 53.00
C LEU A 4 38.35 -7.09 52.82
N ARG A 5 37.34 -7.00 53.70
CA ARG A 5 36.08 -7.73 53.56
C ARG A 5 35.25 -7.04 52.51
N TYR A 6 35.09 -7.69 51.36
CA TYR A 6 34.14 -7.28 50.32
C TYR A 6 32.71 -7.56 50.81
N VAL A 7 31.94 -6.51 51.02
CA VAL A 7 30.52 -6.62 51.35
C VAL A 7 29.77 -6.67 50.05
N VAL A 8 29.36 -7.87 49.64
CA VAL A 8 28.45 -8.06 48.48
C VAL A 8 27.04 -7.68 48.93
N PRO A 9 26.39 -6.66 48.33
CA PRO A 9 25.02 -6.34 48.67
C PRO A 9 24.10 -7.50 48.22
N LYS A 10 23.34 -8.08 49.16
CA LYS A 10 22.27 -9.03 48.87
C LYS A 10 21.15 -8.29 48.11
N ILE A 11 21.21 -8.29 46.82
CA ILE A 11 20.10 -7.84 45.94
C ILE A 11 18.91 -8.76 46.23
N LYS A 12 17.87 -8.19 46.85
CA LYS A 12 16.66 -8.95 47.21
C LYS A 12 16.04 -9.49 45.95
N ALA A 13 15.85 -10.81 45.89
CA ALA A 13 15.29 -11.58 44.77
C ALA A 13 13.87 -11.14 44.30
N THR A 14 13.29 -10.15 44.97
CA THR A 14 11.95 -9.61 44.71
C THR A 14 11.87 -8.68 43.49
N ILE A 15 13.02 -8.18 42.97
CA ILE A 15 13.05 -7.25 41.83
C ILE A 15 13.04 -8.01 40.49
N PHE A 16 13.48 -9.26 40.45
CA PHE A 16 13.60 -10.08 39.26
C PHE A 16 12.25 -10.36 38.54
N PRO A 17 11.14 -10.69 39.26
CA PRO A 17 9.86 -10.92 38.58
C PRO A 17 9.25 -9.65 37.96
N TYR A 18 9.49 -8.47 38.57
CA TYR A 18 8.99 -7.21 38.00
C TYR A 18 9.71 -6.82 36.71
N PHE A 19 11.02 -7.05 36.62
CA PHE A 19 11.77 -6.78 35.38
C PHE A 19 11.37 -7.71 34.24
N PHE A 20 11.07 -8.98 34.56
CA PHE A 20 10.59 -9.97 33.59
C PHE A 20 9.18 -9.65 33.08
N CYS A 21 8.26 -9.18 33.94
CA CYS A 21 6.93 -8.71 33.53
C CYS A 21 6.99 -7.48 32.61
N ILE A 22 7.86 -6.49 32.90
CA ILE A 22 8.02 -5.29 32.07
C ILE A 22 8.59 -5.66 30.69
N MET A 23 9.51 -6.62 30.63
CA MET A 23 10.08 -7.10 29.37
C MET A 23 9.05 -7.82 28.48
N ILE A 24 8.11 -8.58 29.07
CA ILE A 24 7.04 -9.27 28.32
C ILE A 24 6.02 -8.26 27.80
N ILE A 25 5.69 -7.21 28.55
CA ILE A 25 4.72 -6.18 28.14
C ILE A 25 5.25 -5.36 26.93
N SER A 26 6.57 -5.14 26.84
CA SER A 26 7.16 -4.41 25.69
C SER A 26 7.18 -5.22 24.40
N LEU A 27 7.04 -6.55 24.43
CA LEU A 27 6.96 -7.40 23.23
C LEU A 27 5.57 -7.45 22.59
N LEU A 28 4.53 -6.99 23.30
CA LEU A 28 3.14 -7.04 22.81
C LEU A 28 2.74 -5.86 21.92
N ASN A 29 3.58 -4.86 21.76
CA ASN A 29 3.29 -3.67 20.94
C ASN A 29 3.81 -3.73 19.50
N ALA A 30 4.34 -4.86 19.04
CA ALA A 30 4.97 -4.99 17.73
C ALA A 30 4.04 -5.51 16.61
N CYS A 31 2.72 -5.60 16.85
CA CYS A 31 1.78 -6.02 15.80
C CYS A 31 1.18 -4.78 15.11
N GLY A 32 2.01 -4.02 14.39
CA GLY A 32 1.52 -3.09 13.37
C GLY A 32 0.95 -3.92 12.21
N VAL A 33 -0.32 -3.69 11.85
CA VAL A 33 -0.88 -4.27 10.63
C VAL A 33 -0.22 -3.56 9.45
N GLU A 34 0.55 -4.31 8.64
CA GLU A 34 1.16 -3.78 7.44
C GLU A 34 0.13 -3.71 6.30
N PRO A 35 0.25 -2.73 5.38
CA PRO A 35 -0.57 -2.69 4.17
C PRO A 35 -0.41 -3.98 3.37
N GLY A 36 -1.51 -4.50 2.81
CA GLY A 36 -1.47 -5.74 2.03
C GLY A 36 -2.81 -6.46 2.04
N GLU A 37 -2.77 -7.72 1.65
CA GLU A 37 -3.93 -8.62 1.66
C GLU A 37 -4.24 -9.14 3.07
N GLY A 38 -5.41 -9.78 3.20
CA GLY A 38 -5.87 -10.39 4.46
C GLY A 38 -6.77 -9.50 5.30
N GLY A 39 -7.17 -8.33 4.78
CA GLY A 39 -8.16 -7.44 5.37
C GLY A 39 -9.56 -7.62 4.79
N LEU A 40 -10.42 -6.62 5.02
CA LEU A 40 -11.80 -6.59 4.54
C LEU A 40 -12.13 -5.33 3.73
N ALA A 41 -11.16 -4.44 3.56
CA ALA A 41 -11.37 -3.21 2.81
C ALA A 41 -11.26 -3.45 1.29
N THR A 42 -11.81 -2.52 0.53
CA THR A 42 -11.81 -2.55 -0.94
C THR A 42 -11.42 -1.19 -1.48
N ILE A 43 -10.52 -1.16 -2.45
CA ILE A 43 -10.24 0.00 -3.29
C ILE A 43 -10.82 -0.27 -4.66
N ARG A 44 -11.64 0.65 -5.19
CA ARG A 44 -12.21 0.53 -6.54
C ARG A 44 -12.20 1.85 -7.29
N GLY A 45 -12.27 1.78 -8.60
CA GLY A 45 -12.32 2.95 -9.47
C GLY A 45 -12.54 2.54 -10.91
N LYS A 46 -12.28 3.48 -11.83
CA LYS A 46 -12.42 3.26 -13.27
C LYS A 46 -11.21 3.83 -14.01
N VAL A 47 -11.03 3.34 -15.23
CA VAL A 47 -10.06 3.85 -16.19
C VAL A 47 -10.81 4.41 -17.40
N TYR A 48 -10.57 5.67 -17.69
CA TYR A 48 -11.11 6.38 -18.85
C TYR A 48 -9.96 6.74 -19.79
N GLY A 49 -10.10 6.41 -21.05
CA GLY A 49 -9.08 6.62 -22.08
C GLY A 49 -9.50 7.61 -23.14
N TYR A 50 -8.50 8.31 -23.67
CA TYR A 50 -8.60 9.10 -24.88
C TYR A 50 -7.72 8.45 -25.94
N ASP A 51 -8.32 8.03 -27.07
CA ASP A 51 -7.60 7.62 -28.26
C ASP A 51 -7.14 8.88 -29.00
N ILE A 52 -5.82 9.02 -29.18
CA ILE A 52 -5.21 10.19 -29.81
C ILE A 52 -4.38 9.78 -31.02
N ASN A 53 -4.44 10.58 -32.10
CA ASN A 53 -3.53 10.39 -33.23
C ASN A 53 -2.15 11.05 -32.96
N SER A 54 -1.19 10.81 -33.85
CA SER A 54 0.16 11.36 -33.78
C SER A 54 0.23 12.91 -33.78
N ALA A 55 -0.86 13.60 -34.13
CA ALA A 55 -0.97 15.06 -34.04
C ALA A 55 -1.62 15.51 -32.71
N GLY A 56 -1.88 14.61 -31.74
CA GLY A 56 -2.49 14.91 -30.47
C GLY A 56 -3.99 15.19 -30.53
N ARG A 57 -4.65 14.86 -31.65
CA ARG A 57 -6.09 15.06 -31.79
C ARG A 57 -6.83 13.84 -31.25
N ILE A 58 -7.81 14.06 -30.36
CA ILE A 58 -8.70 13.02 -29.84
C ILE A 58 -9.55 12.47 -30.99
N LEU A 59 -9.49 11.17 -31.19
CA LEU A 59 -10.27 10.40 -32.15
C LEU A 59 -11.52 9.81 -31.52
N ASP A 60 -11.34 9.24 -30.29
CA ASP A 60 -12.41 8.63 -29.51
C ASP A 60 -12.11 8.76 -28.02
N SER A 61 -13.08 8.47 -27.17
CA SER A 61 -12.88 8.44 -25.72
C SER A 61 -13.95 7.60 -25.03
N GLY A 62 -13.57 6.92 -23.96
CA GLY A 62 -14.49 6.07 -23.23
C GLY A 62 -13.84 5.34 -22.05
N TYR A 63 -14.64 4.56 -21.34
CA TYR A 63 -14.13 3.66 -20.33
C TYR A 63 -13.39 2.49 -20.99
N VAL A 64 -12.17 2.20 -20.49
CA VAL A 64 -11.26 1.25 -21.13
C VAL A 64 -11.33 -0.11 -20.44
N GLY A 65 -11.75 -1.12 -21.18
CA GLY A 65 -11.73 -2.52 -20.75
C GLY A 65 -10.37 -3.18 -20.93
N ASP A 66 -10.13 -4.25 -20.19
CA ASP A 66 -8.91 -5.07 -20.22
C ASP A 66 -7.61 -4.29 -19.93
N ARG A 67 -7.71 -3.09 -19.35
CA ARG A 67 -6.55 -2.29 -18.92
C ARG A 67 -6.04 -2.78 -17.58
N ARG A 68 -4.73 -2.99 -17.49
CA ARG A 68 -4.09 -3.42 -16.25
C ARG A 68 -3.91 -2.24 -15.30
N VAL A 69 -4.41 -2.40 -14.08
CA VAL A 69 -4.23 -1.46 -12.96
C VAL A 69 -3.33 -2.16 -11.95
N TYR A 70 -2.28 -1.50 -11.54
CA TYR A 70 -1.29 -2.01 -10.59
C TYR A 70 -1.49 -1.39 -9.22
N ILE A 71 -1.10 -2.11 -8.18
CA ILE A 71 -1.09 -1.64 -6.80
C ILE A 71 0.22 -2.01 -6.11
N ALA A 72 0.78 -1.07 -5.34
CA ALA A 72 1.88 -1.31 -4.42
C ALA A 72 1.41 -1.05 -2.98
N TYR A 73 1.90 -1.85 -2.04
CA TYR A 73 1.56 -1.81 -0.64
C TYR A 73 2.58 -0.98 0.14
N GLY A 74 2.10 -0.02 0.93
CA GLY A 74 2.97 0.84 1.72
C GLY A 74 3.96 1.63 0.87
N ASN A 75 5.24 1.46 1.16
CA ASN A 75 6.35 2.15 0.49
C ASN A 75 7.02 1.33 -0.63
N HIS A 76 6.40 0.25 -1.09
CA HIS A 76 6.97 -0.54 -2.17
C HIS A 76 7.03 0.26 -3.47
N THR A 77 8.11 0.07 -4.23
CA THR A 77 8.35 0.72 -5.52
C THR A 77 8.01 -0.17 -6.72
N TRP A 78 7.62 -1.41 -6.47
CA TRP A 78 7.15 -2.41 -7.43
C TRP A 78 5.68 -2.72 -7.21
N ALA A 79 5.04 -3.34 -8.19
CA ALA A 79 3.68 -3.84 -8.04
C ALA A 79 3.66 -5.10 -7.16
N ASP A 80 2.83 -5.10 -6.13
CA ASP A 80 2.56 -6.27 -5.31
C ASP A 80 1.44 -7.10 -5.91
N ASP A 81 0.47 -6.43 -6.57
CA ASP A 81 -0.65 -7.07 -7.24
C ASP A 81 -1.11 -6.24 -8.45
N ASP A 82 -1.91 -6.84 -9.34
CA ASP A 82 -2.58 -6.16 -10.44
C ASP A 82 -3.94 -6.79 -10.77
N VAL A 83 -4.83 -5.96 -11.30
CA VAL A 83 -6.13 -6.40 -11.82
C VAL A 83 -6.38 -5.79 -13.19
N ARG A 84 -7.23 -6.44 -13.99
CA ARG A 84 -7.70 -5.88 -15.25
C ARG A 84 -9.07 -5.23 -15.10
N THR A 85 -9.28 -4.13 -15.80
CA THR A 85 -10.59 -3.48 -15.84
C THR A 85 -11.60 -4.35 -16.57
N SER A 86 -12.84 -4.28 -16.10
CA SER A 86 -14.00 -4.82 -16.83
C SER A 86 -14.21 -4.07 -18.15
N TYR A 87 -15.10 -4.55 -18.99
CA TYR A 87 -15.46 -3.86 -20.23
C TYR A 87 -16.08 -2.46 -20.00
N THR A 88 -16.54 -2.18 -18.77
CA THR A 88 -17.01 -0.84 -18.35
C THR A 88 -15.92 0.01 -17.70
N GLY A 89 -14.65 -0.42 -17.79
CA GLY A 89 -13.50 0.26 -17.23
C GLY A 89 -13.34 0.13 -15.72
N GLU A 90 -14.16 -0.67 -15.04
CA GLU A 90 -14.12 -0.79 -13.57
C GLU A 90 -13.05 -1.76 -13.10
N TYR A 91 -12.37 -1.40 -12.01
CA TYR A 91 -11.43 -2.27 -11.30
C TYR A 91 -11.71 -2.28 -9.81
N ALA A 92 -11.29 -3.34 -9.11
CA ALA A 92 -11.38 -3.43 -7.66
C ALA A 92 -10.29 -4.34 -7.07
N PHE A 93 -9.57 -3.83 -6.09
CA PHE A 93 -8.72 -4.60 -5.19
C PHE A 93 -9.49 -4.85 -3.90
N ARG A 94 -9.64 -6.10 -3.50
CA ARG A 94 -10.45 -6.52 -2.36
C ARG A 94 -9.60 -7.22 -1.31
N GLY A 95 -10.12 -7.29 -0.09
CA GLY A 95 -9.44 -8.00 0.99
C GLY A 95 -8.22 -7.28 1.52
N LEU A 96 -8.19 -5.95 1.41
CA LEU A 96 -7.05 -5.12 1.81
C LEU A 96 -7.10 -4.78 3.30
N GLN A 97 -5.93 -4.68 3.91
CA GLN A 97 -5.73 -4.20 5.26
C GLN A 97 -5.69 -2.66 5.32
N LYS A 98 -5.68 -2.08 6.53
CA LYS A 98 -5.41 -0.66 6.72
C LYS A 98 -3.99 -0.31 6.30
N GLY A 99 -3.82 0.85 5.68
CA GLY A 99 -2.53 1.35 5.26
C GLY A 99 -2.58 2.24 4.04
N THR A 100 -1.41 2.62 3.56
CA THR A 100 -1.24 3.42 2.35
C THR A 100 -1.01 2.50 1.16
N TYR A 101 -1.60 2.87 0.03
CA TYR A 101 -1.50 2.13 -1.22
C TYR A 101 -1.21 3.08 -2.37
N THR A 102 -0.35 2.66 -3.27
CA THR A 102 -0.07 3.38 -4.51
C THR A 102 -0.64 2.59 -5.68
N LEU A 103 -1.53 3.21 -6.45
CA LEU A 103 -2.10 2.62 -7.67
C LEU A 103 -1.56 3.36 -8.89
N TRP A 104 -1.40 2.64 -10.01
CA TRP A 104 -1.06 3.28 -11.29
C TRP A 104 -1.55 2.47 -12.48
N VAL A 105 -1.67 3.19 -13.59
CA VAL A 105 -1.99 2.67 -14.92
C VAL A 105 -1.02 3.28 -15.92
N PHE A 106 -0.60 2.52 -16.90
CA PHE A 106 0.22 3.04 -18.00
C PHE A 106 -0.63 3.78 -19.02
N SER A 107 -0.10 4.88 -19.51
CA SER A 107 -0.65 5.75 -20.54
C SER A 107 0.37 5.95 -21.63
N GLN A 108 -0.04 6.04 -22.89
CA GLN A 108 0.83 6.39 -24.00
C GLN A 108 1.40 7.81 -23.85
N CYS A 109 2.64 8.01 -24.28
CA CYS A 109 3.34 9.29 -24.21
C CYS A 109 4.48 9.32 -25.22
N ASP A 110 4.28 9.94 -26.38
CA ASP A 110 5.24 9.98 -27.50
C ASP A 110 6.59 10.67 -27.17
N THR A 111 6.65 11.41 -26.08
CA THR A 111 7.85 12.12 -25.63
C THR A 111 8.52 11.50 -24.41
N CYS A 112 7.97 10.42 -23.87
CA CYS A 112 8.45 9.74 -22.69
C CYS A 112 9.42 8.60 -23.06
N PRO A 113 10.32 8.18 -22.14
CA PRO A 113 11.09 6.95 -22.33
C PRO A 113 10.14 5.74 -22.55
N PHE A 114 10.45 4.92 -23.57
CA PHE A 114 9.67 3.75 -23.96
C PHE A 114 8.24 4.06 -24.42
N ASP A 115 7.94 5.30 -24.81
CA ASP A 115 6.62 5.79 -25.25
C ASP A 115 5.51 5.58 -24.21
N LEU A 116 5.90 5.46 -22.93
CA LEU A 116 5.01 5.19 -21.81
C LEU A 116 5.23 6.17 -20.66
N ASN A 117 4.12 6.64 -20.12
CA ASN A 117 4.06 7.30 -18.83
C ASN A 117 3.10 6.51 -17.91
N TYR A 118 3.11 6.77 -16.62
CA TYR A 118 2.15 6.17 -15.70
C TYR A 118 1.40 7.25 -14.92
N VAL A 119 0.09 7.08 -14.85
CA VAL A 119 -0.78 7.91 -14.02
C VAL A 119 -0.87 7.24 -12.66
N LYS A 120 -0.40 7.93 -11.63
CA LYS A 120 -0.26 7.40 -10.28
C LYS A 120 -1.23 8.07 -9.32
N LYS A 121 -1.76 7.31 -8.36
CA LYS A 121 -2.59 7.80 -7.25
C LYS A 121 -2.20 7.11 -5.97
N GLU A 122 -2.06 7.90 -4.91
CA GLU A 122 -1.84 7.39 -3.56
C GLU A 122 -3.13 7.52 -2.76
N VAL A 123 -3.49 6.46 -2.04
CA VAL A 123 -4.72 6.38 -1.26
C VAL A 123 -4.46 5.71 0.08
N GLN A 124 -5.30 5.98 1.08
CA GLN A 124 -5.17 5.43 2.42
C GLN A 124 -6.45 4.75 2.88
N ILE A 125 -6.33 3.50 3.31
CA ILE A 125 -7.38 2.77 4.03
C ILE A 125 -7.18 3.02 5.53
N THR A 126 -8.19 3.59 6.17
CA THR A 126 -8.16 3.96 7.60
C THR A 126 -9.02 3.06 8.49
N SER A 127 -9.95 2.30 7.89
CA SER A 127 -10.83 1.38 8.63
C SER A 127 -10.94 0.00 7.95
N ASP A 128 -11.21 -1.05 8.75
CA ASP A 128 -11.13 -2.46 8.33
C ASP A 128 -12.11 -2.86 7.22
N LYS A 129 -13.25 -2.18 7.08
CA LYS A 129 -14.29 -2.51 6.08
C LYS A 129 -14.54 -1.34 5.13
N GLN A 130 -13.54 -0.49 4.96
CA GLN A 130 -13.66 0.69 4.12
C GLN A 130 -13.82 0.29 2.65
N GLU A 131 -14.79 0.87 1.99
CA GLU A 131 -14.87 0.90 0.54
C GLU A 131 -14.40 2.27 0.06
N LEU A 132 -13.24 2.30 -0.56
CA LEU A 132 -12.61 3.52 -1.05
C LEU A 132 -12.79 3.62 -2.57
N VAL A 133 -13.48 4.67 -3.02
CA VAL A 133 -13.64 4.97 -4.43
C VAL A 133 -12.56 5.96 -4.86
N VAL A 134 -11.70 5.52 -5.78
CA VAL A 134 -10.64 6.35 -6.35
C VAL A 134 -11.22 7.12 -7.55
N PRO A 135 -10.92 8.40 -7.72
CA PRO A 135 -11.26 9.12 -8.95
C PRO A 135 -10.72 8.40 -10.19
N ASP A 136 -11.39 8.54 -11.31
CA ASP A 136 -11.02 7.83 -12.54
C ASP A 136 -9.59 8.10 -12.97
N PHE A 137 -8.87 7.04 -13.37
CA PHE A 137 -7.62 7.19 -14.09
C PHE A 137 -7.92 7.69 -15.50
N ILE A 138 -7.26 8.75 -15.89
CA ILE A 138 -7.35 9.30 -17.25
C ILE A 138 -6.05 8.92 -17.97
N ILE A 139 -6.18 8.20 -19.07
CA ILE A 139 -5.05 7.74 -19.88
C ILE A 139 -5.22 8.16 -21.34
N TYR A 140 -4.13 8.13 -22.07
CA TYR A 140 -4.07 8.31 -23.51
C TYR A 140 -3.57 7.02 -24.16
N ASP A 141 -4.18 6.64 -25.29
CA ASP A 141 -3.88 5.45 -26.10
C ASP A 141 -3.57 5.84 -27.54
#